data_4f5ab270d866cc88afc7f2ada6b4f7ea
#
_entry.id   4f5ab270d866cc88afc7f2ada6b4f7ea
#
_cell.length_a   1.000
_cell.length_b   1.000
_cell.length_c   1.000
_cell.angle_alpha   90.00
_cell.angle_beta   90.00
_cell.angle_gamma   90.00
#
_symmetry.space_group_name_H-M   'P 1'
#
loop_
_entity.id
_entity.type
_entity.pdbx_description
1 polymer ?
#
loop_
_entity_poly.entity_id
_entity_poly.type
_entity_poly.pdbx_seq_one_letter_code
_entity_poly.pdbx_strand_id
1 'polypeptide(L)'
;MASIIDTVANLAKRRGLVFQSGEIYGGTKSAWDYGPLGVELKENIKRQWWKSVVTSRDDVVGLDSAIILPRQVWVASGHVAVFNDPLVECLNCHKRHRQDHMQEAYALKKGLDDPDAVPMDEIVCPDCGTKGQWTEPRDFNMMLKTYLGPIESEEGMHYLRPETAQGIFVNFANVVTTARKKPPFGIGQPGKSCRNELTPGNYIFR
;
A
#
# COMPACT_ATOMS: atom_id res chain seq x y z
N MET A 1 -19.56 -20.17 -4.37
CA MET A 1 -18.28 -20.91 -4.46
C MET A 1 -17.17 -19.99 -3.96
N ALA A 2 -16.25 -20.50 -3.13
CA ALA A 2 -15.09 -19.70 -2.71
C ALA A 2 -14.25 -19.34 -3.94
N SER A 3 -13.70 -18.12 -3.98
CA SER A 3 -12.81 -17.70 -5.06
C SER A 3 -11.51 -18.52 -5.02
N ILE A 4 -10.78 -18.58 -6.12
CA ILE A 4 -9.45 -19.21 -6.16
C ILE A 4 -8.53 -18.57 -5.12
N ILE A 5 -8.62 -17.24 -4.97
CA ILE A 5 -7.84 -16.47 -3.98
C ILE A 5 -8.15 -16.91 -2.55
N ASP A 6 -9.44 -17.10 -2.22
CA ASP A 6 -9.84 -17.58 -0.89
C ASP A 6 -9.33 -19.00 -0.62
N THR A 7 -9.37 -19.84 -1.63
CA THR A 7 -8.86 -21.22 -1.53
C THR A 7 -7.35 -21.23 -1.27
N VAL A 8 -6.57 -20.42 -2.02
CA VAL A 8 -5.13 -20.28 -1.85
C VAL A 8 -4.79 -19.66 -0.49
N ALA A 9 -5.51 -18.60 -0.08
CA ALA A 9 -5.31 -17.96 1.21
C ALA A 9 -5.53 -18.92 2.40
N ASN A 10 -6.61 -19.69 2.34
CA ASN A 10 -6.92 -20.69 3.37
C ASN A 10 -5.91 -21.84 3.40
N LEU A 11 -5.42 -22.29 2.23
CA LEU A 11 -4.36 -23.27 2.17
C LEU A 11 -3.05 -22.74 2.77
N ALA A 12 -2.66 -21.53 2.42
CA ALA A 12 -1.45 -20.88 2.87
C ALA A 12 -1.43 -20.70 4.41
N LYS A 13 -2.55 -20.27 4.99
CA LYS A 13 -2.73 -20.19 6.45
C LYS A 13 -2.53 -21.55 7.13
N ARG A 14 -3.25 -22.57 6.66
CA ARG A 14 -3.17 -23.93 7.23
C ARG A 14 -1.79 -24.57 7.09
N ARG A 15 -1.02 -24.21 6.09
CA ARG A 15 0.33 -24.72 5.83
C ARG A 15 1.44 -23.88 6.50
N GLY A 16 1.09 -22.85 7.26
CA GLY A 16 2.06 -21.99 7.94
C GLY A 16 2.90 -21.15 7.00
N LEU A 17 2.36 -20.77 5.85
CA LEU A 17 3.00 -19.81 4.96
C LEU A 17 2.84 -18.40 5.47
N VAL A 18 1.66 -18.06 5.98
CA VAL A 18 1.37 -16.74 6.56
C VAL A 18 0.38 -16.85 7.73
N PHE A 19 0.44 -15.85 8.61
CA PHE A 19 -0.50 -15.63 9.71
C PHE A 19 -0.91 -14.16 9.73
N GLN A 20 -2.09 -13.85 10.27
CA GLN A 20 -2.42 -12.45 10.56
C GLN A 20 -1.51 -11.93 11.67
N SER A 21 -0.97 -10.74 11.49
CA SER A 21 -0.16 -10.12 12.53
C SER A 21 -1.00 -9.85 13.77
N GLY A 22 -0.50 -10.29 14.94
CA GLY A 22 -1.22 -10.18 16.21
C GLY A 22 -2.46 -11.07 16.30
N GLU A 23 -2.48 -12.24 15.66
CA GLU A 23 -3.65 -13.14 15.59
C GLU A 23 -4.21 -13.52 16.96
N ILE A 24 -3.37 -13.69 17.97
CA ILE A 24 -3.79 -13.96 19.37
C ILE A 24 -4.67 -12.85 19.98
N TYR A 25 -4.63 -11.66 19.40
CA TYR A 25 -5.44 -10.50 19.80
C TYR A 25 -6.54 -10.17 18.78
N GLY A 26 -6.87 -11.10 17.88
CA GLY A 26 -7.90 -10.92 16.86
C GLY A 26 -7.36 -10.60 15.46
N GLY A 27 -6.07 -10.40 15.32
CA GLY A 27 -5.39 -10.17 14.04
C GLY A 27 -5.61 -8.77 13.44
N THR A 28 -4.62 -8.29 12.71
CA THR A 28 -4.69 -7.05 11.94
C THR A 28 -5.06 -7.37 10.49
N LYS A 29 -6.15 -6.83 9.97
CA LYS A 29 -6.65 -7.16 8.62
C LYS A 29 -5.64 -6.85 7.50
N SER A 30 -4.85 -5.80 7.66
CA SER A 30 -3.91 -5.29 6.66
C SER A 30 -2.44 -5.69 6.90
N ALA A 31 -2.15 -6.47 7.94
CA ALA A 31 -0.80 -6.89 8.26
C ALA A 31 -0.70 -8.41 8.42
N TRP A 32 0.37 -8.98 7.84
CA TRP A 32 0.60 -10.41 7.77
C TRP A 32 2.04 -10.75 8.13
N ASP A 33 2.21 -11.79 8.91
CA ASP A 33 3.50 -12.37 9.26
C ASP A 33 3.77 -13.58 8.37
N TYR A 34 5.02 -13.73 7.92
CA TYR A 34 5.43 -14.93 7.18
C TYR A 34 5.81 -16.03 8.16
N GLY A 35 5.13 -17.16 8.07
CA GLY A 35 5.47 -18.36 8.81
C GLY A 35 6.74 -19.05 8.27
N PRO A 36 7.17 -20.19 8.87
CA PRO A 36 8.43 -20.85 8.52
C PRO A 36 8.59 -21.17 7.03
N LEU A 37 7.55 -21.74 6.39
CA LEU A 37 7.58 -22.01 4.95
C LEU A 37 7.46 -20.73 4.11
N GLY A 38 6.73 -19.75 4.58
CA GLY A 38 6.51 -18.49 3.88
C GLY A 38 7.77 -17.63 3.82
N VAL A 39 8.53 -17.57 4.91
CA VAL A 39 9.80 -16.81 4.93
C VAL A 39 10.84 -17.42 3.99
N GLU A 40 10.97 -18.75 3.95
CA GLU A 40 11.87 -19.43 3.04
C GLU A 40 11.52 -19.16 1.56
N LEU A 41 10.24 -19.27 1.21
CA LEU A 41 9.76 -18.95 -0.13
C LEU A 41 10.04 -17.50 -0.50
N LYS A 42 9.72 -16.56 0.39
CA LYS A 42 9.95 -15.13 0.21
C LYS A 42 11.44 -14.80 0.01
N GLU A 43 12.32 -15.36 0.84
CA GLU A 43 13.75 -15.12 0.73
C GLU A 43 14.36 -15.77 -0.53
N ASN A 44 13.84 -16.91 -0.98
CA ASN A 44 14.24 -17.52 -2.26
C ASN A 44 13.86 -16.63 -3.44
N ILE A 45 12.63 -16.05 -3.43
CA ILE A 45 12.18 -15.11 -4.47
C ILE A 45 13.06 -13.86 -4.47
N LYS A 46 13.30 -13.25 -3.30
CA LYS A 46 14.15 -12.05 -3.17
C LYS A 46 15.58 -12.31 -3.67
N ARG A 47 16.16 -13.45 -3.31
CA ARG A 47 17.51 -13.86 -3.71
C ARG A 47 17.62 -14.04 -5.22
N GLN A 48 16.63 -14.72 -5.82
CA GLN A 48 16.59 -14.91 -7.28
C GLN A 48 16.39 -13.59 -8.02
N TRP A 49 15.49 -12.72 -7.52
CA TRP A 49 15.28 -11.38 -8.08
C TRP A 49 16.56 -10.54 -8.00
N TRP A 50 17.22 -10.51 -6.83
CA TRP A 50 18.45 -9.77 -6.63
C TRP A 50 19.57 -10.25 -7.56
N LYS A 51 19.70 -11.56 -7.69
CA LYS A 51 20.67 -12.16 -8.62
C LYS A 51 20.40 -11.71 -10.06
N SER A 52 19.16 -11.79 -10.52
CA SER A 52 18.79 -11.49 -11.91
C SER A 52 18.83 -10.00 -12.24
N VAL A 53 18.42 -9.13 -11.30
CA VAL A 53 18.24 -7.70 -11.57
C VAL A 53 19.45 -6.87 -11.16
N VAL A 54 20.17 -7.26 -10.10
CA VAL A 54 21.29 -6.49 -9.57
C VAL A 54 22.62 -7.18 -9.84
N THR A 55 22.83 -8.41 -9.31
CA THR A 55 24.16 -9.02 -9.30
C THR A 55 24.65 -9.44 -10.68
N SER A 56 23.77 -9.87 -11.57
CA SER A 56 24.10 -10.32 -12.93
C SER A 56 24.19 -9.18 -13.95
N ARG A 57 24.11 -7.93 -13.52
CA ARG A 57 24.12 -6.75 -14.38
C ARG A 57 25.21 -5.78 -13.97
N ASP A 58 25.98 -5.29 -14.95
CA ASP A 58 27.02 -4.27 -14.72
C ASP A 58 26.46 -2.85 -14.64
N ASP A 59 25.25 -2.63 -15.15
CA ASP A 59 24.58 -1.36 -15.24
C ASP A 59 23.57 -1.11 -14.10
N VAL A 60 23.49 -2.01 -13.11
CA VAL A 60 22.60 -1.88 -11.95
C VAL A 60 23.37 -2.03 -10.66
N VAL A 61 23.03 -1.22 -9.66
CA VAL A 61 23.55 -1.31 -8.29
C VAL A 61 22.41 -1.48 -7.29
N GLY A 62 22.71 -2.07 -6.14
CA GLY A 62 21.74 -2.28 -5.08
C GLY A 62 21.68 -1.11 -4.09
N LEU A 63 20.53 -0.91 -3.49
CA LEU A 63 20.27 0.02 -2.38
C LEU A 63 19.30 -0.64 -1.39
N ASP A 64 19.42 -0.29 -0.13
CA ASP A 64 18.39 -0.55 0.89
C ASP A 64 18.18 0.71 1.73
N SER A 65 17.20 1.52 1.36
CA SER A 65 16.86 2.75 2.05
C SER A 65 15.94 2.51 3.24
N ALA A 66 15.94 3.43 4.20
CA ALA A 66 15.10 3.35 5.39
C ALA A 66 13.60 3.32 5.04
N ILE A 67 12.81 2.57 5.85
CA ILE A 67 11.35 2.53 5.73
C ILE A 67 10.73 3.84 6.20
N ILE A 68 11.30 4.44 7.25
CA ILE A 68 10.86 5.71 7.82
C ILE A 68 11.63 6.83 7.14
N LEU A 69 10.92 7.77 6.53
CA LEU A 69 11.49 8.93 5.83
C LEU A 69 10.86 10.23 6.34
N PRO A 70 11.64 11.34 6.37
CA PRO A 70 11.15 12.64 6.84
C PRO A 70 10.01 13.17 5.94
N ARG A 71 9.12 13.95 6.55
CA ARG A 71 7.96 14.57 5.88
C ARG A 71 8.33 15.31 4.60
N GLN A 72 9.48 15.98 4.57
CA GLN A 72 9.95 16.78 3.43
C GLN A 72 10.07 15.96 2.14
N VAL A 73 10.49 14.69 2.23
CA VAL A 73 10.59 13.79 1.06
C VAL A 73 9.21 13.62 0.41
N TRP A 74 8.16 13.46 1.23
CA TRP A 74 6.81 13.22 0.77
C TRP A 74 6.07 14.48 0.34
N VAL A 75 6.45 15.63 0.89
CA VAL A 75 6.02 16.95 0.38
C VAL A 75 6.62 17.19 -1.00
N ALA A 76 7.93 16.99 -1.16
CA ALA A 76 8.62 17.19 -2.43
C ALA A 76 8.12 16.27 -3.55
N SER A 77 7.71 15.05 -3.21
CA SER A 77 7.15 14.08 -4.17
C SER A 77 5.63 14.23 -4.40
N GLY A 78 4.97 15.15 -3.69
CA GLY A 78 3.52 15.39 -3.80
C GLY A 78 2.63 14.45 -2.97
N HIS A 79 3.17 13.38 -2.39
CA HIS A 79 2.36 12.37 -1.68
C HIS A 79 1.56 12.93 -0.50
N VAL A 80 2.07 13.94 0.18
CA VAL A 80 1.33 14.57 1.30
C VAL A 80 0.04 15.22 0.80
N ALA A 81 0.05 15.79 -0.40
CA ALA A 81 -1.07 16.53 -0.96
C ALA A 81 -2.09 15.65 -1.72
N VAL A 82 -1.61 14.63 -2.47
CA VAL A 82 -2.46 13.94 -3.45
C VAL A 82 -2.60 12.43 -3.22
N PHE A 83 -1.89 11.86 -2.23
CA PHE A 83 -1.98 10.43 -1.96
C PHE A 83 -3.14 10.11 -1.00
N ASN A 84 -4.35 10.48 -1.44
CA ASN A 84 -5.57 10.39 -0.67
C ASN A 84 -6.62 9.55 -1.41
N ASP A 85 -7.42 8.82 -0.65
CA ASP A 85 -8.64 8.16 -1.14
C ASP A 85 -9.86 8.98 -0.69
N PRO A 86 -10.81 9.31 -1.58
CA PRO A 86 -12.07 9.94 -1.19
C PRO A 86 -12.97 8.92 -0.48
N LEU A 87 -13.24 9.13 0.80
CA LEU A 87 -14.07 8.26 1.62
C LEU A 87 -15.44 8.86 1.89
N VAL A 88 -16.47 8.04 1.74
CA VAL A 88 -17.83 8.30 2.16
C VAL A 88 -18.27 7.28 3.20
N GLU A 89 -19.12 7.69 4.14
CA GLU A 89 -19.74 6.82 5.12
C GLU A 89 -21.23 6.68 4.83
N CYS A 90 -21.73 5.45 4.84
CA CYS A 90 -23.16 5.21 4.73
C CYS A 90 -23.88 5.68 6.02
N LEU A 91 -24.82 6.62 5.91
CA LEU A 91 -25.55 7.18 7.05
C LEU A 91 -26.46 6.19 7.77
N ASN A 92 -26.74 5.03 7.15
CA ASN A 92 -27.58 3.99 7.75
C ASN A 92 -26.76 2.92 8.51
N CYS A 93 -25.70 2.37 7.91
CA CYS A 93 -24.93 1.27 8.51
C CYS A 93 -23.56 1.68 9.04
N HIS A 94 -23.16 2.95 8.87
CA HIS A 94 -21.89 3.55 9.29
C HIS A 94 -20.63 2.87 8.74
N LYS A 95 -20.78 2.08 7.65
CA LYS A 95 -19.62 1.52 6.96
C LYS A 95 -19.06 2.53 5.96
N ARG A 96 -17.73 2.50 5.85
CA ARG A 96 -16.98 3.41 4.99
C ARG A 96 -16.59 2.73 3.69
N HIS A 97 -16.68 3.48 2.61
CA HIS A 97 -16.37 3.03 1.25
C HIS A 97 -15.57 4.09 0.52
N ARG A 98 -14.78 3.66 -0.47
CA ARG A 98 -14.16 4.57 -1.41
C ARG A 98 -15.21 5.03 -2.41
N GLN A 99 -15.38 6.35 -2.52
CA GLN A 99 -16.33 6.96 -3.45
C GLN A 99 -16.04 6.58 -4.90
N ASP A 100 -14.79 6.76 -5.32
CA ASP A 100 -14.32 6.46 -6.68
C ASP A 100 -14.63 5.01 -7.10
N HIS A 101 -14.31 4.04 -6.28
CA HIS A 101 -14.60 2.62 -6.56
C HIS A 101 -16.10 2.32 -6.68
N MET A 102 -16.92 3.02 -5.89
CA MET A 102 -18.37 2.84 -5.96
C MET A 102 -18.95 3.45 -7.22
N GLN A 103 -18.44 4.61 -7.63
CA GLN A 103 -18.79 5.27 -8.87
C GLN A 103 -18.35 4.45 -10.09
N GLU A 104 -17.12 3.94 -10.09
CA GLU A 104 -16.62 3.02 -11.13
C GLU A 104 -17.49 1.76 -11.26
N ALA A 105 -17.80 1.11 -10.14
CA ALA A 105 -18.64 -0.09 -10.14
C ALA A 105 -20.07 0.17 -10.65
N TYR A 106 -20.63 1.33 -10.31
CA TYR A 106 -21.93 1.76 -10.81
C TYR A 106 -21.90 2.06 -12.31
N ALA A 107 -20.92 2.84 -12.75
CA ALA A 107 -20.72 3.19 -14.16
C ALA A 107 -20.56 1.94 -15.03
N LEU A 108 -19.71 1.01 -14.61
CA LEU A 108 -19.52 -0.28 -15.30
C LEU A 108 -20.83 -1.06 -15.42
N LYS A 109 -21.63 -1.13 -14.36
CA LYS A 109 -22.92 -1.83 -14.35
C LYS A 109 -23.96 -1.17 -15.27
N LYS A 110 -23.88 0.15 -15.44
CA LYS A 110 -24.82 0.94 -16.24
C LYS A 110 -24.31 1.21 -17.66
N GLY A 111 -23.09 0.89 -17.98
CA GLY A 111 -22.46 1.18 -19.28
C GLY A 111 -22.21 2.68 -19.49
N LEU A 112 -21.83 3.39 -18.41
CA LEU A 112 -21.49 4.81 -18.48
C LEU A 112 -19.99 4.98 -18.70
N ASP A 113 -19.61 5.94 -19.52
CA ASP A 113 -18.21 6.18 -19.89
C ASP A 113 -17.44 7.00 -18.85
N ASP A 114 -18.13 7.82 -18.05
CA ASP A 114 -17.53 8.70 -17.05
C ASP A 114 -17.99 8.33 -15.63
N PRO A 115 -17.15 7.60 -14.87
CA PRO A 115 -17.46 7.25 -13.48
C PRO A 115 -17.58 8.47 -12.54
N ASP A 116 -16.79 9.53 -12.79
CA ASP A 116 -16.73 10.69 -11.90
C ASP A 116 -18.01 11.54 -11.99
N ALA A 117 -18.75 11.44 -13.10
CA ALA A 117 -20.03 12.09 -13.27
C ALA A 117 -21.20 11.37 -12.57
N VAL A 118 -20.96 10.18 -12.00
CA VAL A 118 -22.03 9.42 -11.31
C VAL A 118 -22.38 10.06 -9.97
N PRO A 119 -23.65 10.53 -9.78
CA PRO A 119 -24.06 11.14 -8.53
C PRO A 119 -24.20 10.10 -7.42
N MET A 120 -23.73 10.44 -6.22
CA MET A 120 -23.71 9.52 -5.07
C MET A 120 -25.11 9.13 -4.57
N ASP A 121 -26.11 9.96 -4.81
CA ASP A 121 -27.51 9.68 -4.46
C ASP A 121 -28.15 8.55 -5.27
N GLU A 122 -27.57 8.17 -6.40
CA GLU A 122 -27.99 7.00 -7.17
C GLU A 122 -27.35 5.69 -6.70
N ILE A 123 -26.28 5.77 -5.95
CA ILE A 123 -25.49 4.59 -5.54
C ILE A 123 -26.10 3.94 -4.30
N VAL A 124 -26.23 2.61 -4.36
CA VAL A 124 -26.73 1.77 -3.27
C VAL A 124 -25.57 1.27 -2.42
N CYS A 125 -25.71 1.36 -1.10
CA CYS A 125 -24.73 0.80 -0.19
C CYS A 125 -24.61 -0.72 -0.37
N PRO A 126 -23.41 -1.25 -0.64
CA PRO A 126 -23.22 -2.68 -0.87
C PRO A 126 -23.44 -3.55 0.37
N ASP A 127 -23.39 -2.96 1.57
CA ASP A 127 -23.55 -3.68 2.82
C ASP A 127 -25.00 -3.73 3.32
N CYS A 128 -25.75 -2.64 3.23
CA CYS A 128 -27.09 -2.55 3.82
C CYS A 128 -28.23 -2.30 2.80
N GLY A 129 -27.89 -2.06 1.53
CA GLY A 129 -28.86 -1.83 0.48
C GLY A 129 -29.53 -0.44 0.49
N THR A 130 -29.17 0.47 1.39
CA THR A 130 -29.71 1.83 1.42
C THR A 130 -29.18 2.64 0.23
N LYS A 131 -30.07 3.33 -0.48
CA LYS A 131 -29.73 4.16 -1.64
C LYS A 131 -29.51 5.62 -1.22
N GLY A 132 -28.46 6.23 -1.74
CA GLY A 132 -28.26 7.68 -1.74
C GLY A 132 -28.02 8.34 -0.38
N GLN A 133 -27.74 7.57 0.67
CA GLN A 133 -27.51 8.11 2.01
C GLN A 133 -26.03 8.04 2.39
N TRP A 134 -25.27 9.05 1.94
CA TRP A 134 -23.84 9.14 2.11
C TRP A 134 -23.43 10.46 2.77
N THR A 135 -22.36 10.44 3.54
CA THR A 135 -21.70 11.67 4.00
C THR A 135 -21.02 12.37 2.83
N GLU A 136 -20.70 13.65 3.01
CA GLU A 136 -19.73 14.31 2.14
C GLU A 136 -18.40 13.55 2.12
N PRO A 137 -17.74 13.48 0.97
CA PRO A 137 -16.46 12.80 0.84
C PRO A 137 -15.40 13.47 1.71
N ARG A 138 -14.56 12.65 2.34
CA ARG A 138 -13.41 13.12 3.11
C ARG A 138 -12.15 12.46 2.60
N ASP A 139 -11.15 13.27 2.34
CA ASP A 139 -9.83 12.77 1.94
C ASP A 139 -9.17 11.98 3.05
N PHE A 140 -8.78 10.76 2.74
CA PHE A 140 -8.08 9.87 3.63
C PHE A 140 -6.67 9.61 3.10
N ASN A 141 -5.66 10.21 3.75
CA ASN A 141 -4.28 10.01 3.36
C ASN A 141 -3.82 8.58 3.68
N MET A 142 -3.32 7.88 2.66
CA MET A 142 -2.91 6.48 2.77
C MET A 142 -1.52 6.29 3.39
N MET A 143 -0.79 7.35 3.73
CA MET A 143 0.50 7.21 4.39
C MET A 143 0.35 7.03 5.90
N LEU A 144 1.07 6.05 6.45
CA LEU A 144 1.18 5.86 7.90
C LEU A 144 2.16 6.88 8.48
N LYS A 145 1.68 7.69 9.44
CA LYS A 145 2.48 8.68 10.18
C LYS A 145 3.16 8.05 11.38
N THR A 146 4.33 8.57 11.73
CA THR A 146 5.00 8.33 13.01
C THR A 146 5.77 9.58 13.43
N TYR A 147 6.22 9.61 14.67
CA TYR A 147 7.03 10.70 15.19
C TYR A 147 8.36 10.14 15.71
N LEU A 148 9.46 10.80 15.35
CA LEU A 148 10.78 10.54 15.90
C LEU A 148 11.11 11.60 16.93
N GLY A 149 11.62 11.17 18.09
CA GLY A 149 11.92 12.03 19.22
C GLY A 149 10.93 11.85 20.38
N PRO A 150 11.17 12.53 21.51
CA PRO A 150 10.40 12.34 22.75
C PRO A 150 9.03 13.02 22.76
N ILE A 151 8.78 13.94 21.84
CA ILE A 151 7.54 14.74 21.77
C ILE A 151 7.01 14.68 20.35
N GLU A 152 5.68 14.53 20.20
CA GLU A 152 5.01 14.67 18.92
C GLU A 152 5.05 16.13 18.47
N SER A 153 5.82 16.41 17.42
CA SER A 153 5.97 17.74 16.84
C SER A 153 5.98 17.64 15.32
N GLU A 154 5.71 18.76 14.65
CA GLU A 154 5.81 18.85 13.18
C GLU A 154 7.22 18.51 12.67
N GLU A 155 8.26 18.90 13.41
CA GLU A 155 9.65 18.59 13.07
C GLU A 155 9.96 17.11 13.18
N GLY A 156 9.39 16.44 14.20
CA GLY A 156 9.52 15.01 14.42
C GLY A 156 8.65 14.15 13.52
N MET A 157 7.76 14.75 12.71
CA MET A 157 6.83 13.99 11.86
C MET A 157 7.57 13.28 10.72
N HIS A 158 7.38 11.98 10.66
CA HIS A 158 7.90 11.08 9.65
C HIS A 158 6.78 10.19 9.11
N TYR A 159 7.04 9.57 7.96
CA TYR A 159 6.11 8.63 7.37
C TYR A 159 6.81 7.31 7.07
N LEU A 160 6.06 6.22 7.23
CA LEU A 160 6.44 4.92 6.67
C LEU A 160 6.20 4.99 5.15
N ARG A 161 7.21 4.63 4.37
CA ARG A 161 7.13 4.76 2.90
C ARG A 161 5.98 3.94 2.31
N PRO A 162 5.11 4.52 1.47
CA PRO A 162 4.09 3.80 0.73
C PRO A 162 4.64 3.09 -0.51
N GLU A 163 5.87 3.44 -0.93
CA GLU A 163 6.62 2.85 -2.05
C GLU A 163 8.13 3.08 -1.87
N THR A 164 8.94 2.40 -2.67
CA THR A 164 10.41 2.44 -2.53
C THR A 164 11.10 3.51 -3.39
N ALA A 165 10.40 4.14 -4.33
CA ALA A 165 10.99 5.03 -5.34
C ALA A 165 11.69 6.26 -4.72
N GLN A 166 11.07 6.93 -3.75
CA GLN A 166 11.62 8.16 -3.15
C GLN A 166 12.91 7.89 -2.40
N GLY A 167 13.03 6.74 -1.73
CA GLY A 167 14.28 6.34 -1.09
C GLY A 167 15.44 6.20 -2.08
N ILE A 168 15.15 5.78 -3.31
CA ILE A 168 16.13 5.73 -4.39
C ILE A 168 16.50 7.13 -4.86
N PHE A 169 15.52 7.99 -5.11
CA PHE A 169 15.75 9.35 -5.60
C PHE A 169 16.57 10.21 -4.62
N VAL A 170 16.23 10.19 -3.34
CA VAL A 170 16.98 11.00 -2.33
C VAL A 170 18.41 10.49 -2.12
N ASN A 171 18.69 9.22 -2.43
CA ASN A 171 20.02 8.63 -2.36
C ASN A 171 20.78 8.64 -3.70
N PHE A 172 20.20 9.19 -4.77
CA PHE A 172 20.80 9.12 -6.09
C PHE A 172 22.23 9.69 -6.13
N ALA A 173 22.46 10.89 -5.59
CA ALA A 173 23.78 11.51 -5.55
C ALA A 173 24.78 10.68 -4.73
N ASN A 174 24.36 10.12 -3.59
CA ASN A 174 25.18 9.23 -2.78
C ASN A 174 25.62 8.00 -3.55
N VAL A 175 24.69 7.37 -4.27
CA VAL A 175 24.94 6.16 -5.07
C VAL A 175 25.88 6.48 -6.25
N VAL A 176 25.64 7.57 -6.99
CA VAL A 176 26.53 8.02 -8.08
C VAL A 176 27.96 8.15 -7.59
N THR A 177 28.15 8.83 -6.45
CA THR A 177 29.49 9.10 -5.89
C THR A 177 30.16 7.82 -5.39
N THR A 178 29.45 7.02 -4.60
CA THR A 178 30.05 5.85 -3.92
C THR A 178 30.25 4.66 -4.85
N ALA A 179 29.31 4.43 -5.77
CA ALA A 179 29.42 3.36 -6.77
C ALA A 179 30.23 3.78 -8.02
N ARG A 180 30.66 5.05 -8.11
CA ARG A 180 31.41 5.62 -9.26
C ARG A 180 30.71 5.35 -10.60
N LYS A 181 29.39 5.37 -10.60
CA LYS A 181 28.59 5.15 -11.80
C LYS A 181 28.34 6.47 -12.54
N LYS A 182 28.16 6.36 -13.84
CA LYS A 182 27.70 7.45 -14.71
C LYS A 182 26.35 7.06 -15.32
N PRO A 183 25.37 7.97 -15.42
CA PRO A 183 24.14 7.70 -16.15
C PRO A 183 24.39 7.35 -17.62
N PRO A 184 23.60 6.43 -18.20
CA PRO A 184 22.49 5.72 -17.58
C PRO A 184 22.93 4.51 -16.75
N PHE A 185 22.33 4.31 -15.55
CA PHE A 185 22.46 3.09 -14.76
C PHE A 185 21.19 2.88 -13.92
N GLY A 186 20.97 1.67 -13.43
CA GLY A 186 19.84 1.31 -12.60
C GLY A 186 20.17 1.21 -11.12
N ILE A 187 19.18 1.48 -10.26
CA ILE A 187 19.25 1.21 -8.82
C ILE A 187 18.11 0.27 -8.45
N GLY A 188 18.43 -0.88 -7.87
CA GLY A 188 17.47 -1.89 -7.45
C GLY A 188 17.28 -1.94 -5.95
N GLN A 189 16.03 -2.05 -5.49
CA GLN A 189 15.70 -2.19 -4.08
C GLN A 189 14.46 -3.04 -3.87
N PRO A 190 14.53 -4.25 -3.30
CA PRO A 190 13.39 -4.92 -2.70
C PRO A 190 13.17 -4.39 -1.28
N GLY A 191 11.94 -4.07 -0.92
CA GLY A 191 11.68 -3.57 0.43
C GLY A 191 10.21 -3.54 0.79
N LYS A 192 9.90 -3.49 2.09
CA LYS A 192 8.53 -3.29 2.56
C LYS A 192 8.07 -1.88 2.25
N SER A 193 6.80 -1.77 1.85
CA SER A 193 6.04 -0.54 1.73
C SER A 193 4.78 -0.64 2.58
N CYS A 194 4.36 0.46 3.18
CA CYS A 194 3.28 0.48 4.15
C CYS A 194 2.22 1.49 3.71
N ARG A 195 0.98 1.04 3.61
CA ARG A 195 -0.15 1.91 3.30
C ARG A 195 -1.23 1.74 4.35
N ASN A 196 -1.90 2.81 4.70
CA ASN A 196 -3.07 2.81 5.56
C ASN A 196 -4.29 2.48 4.70
N GLU A 197 -4.50 1.20 4.44
CA GLU A 197 -5.59 0.73 3.57
C GLU A 197 -6.90 0.65 4.37
N LEU A 198 -7.95 1.26 3.86
CA LEU A 198 -9.28 1.17 4.47
C LEU A 198 -9.95 -0.16 4.19
N THR A 199 -9.82 -0.65 2.96
CA THR A 199 -10.38 -1.91 2.50
C THR A 199 -9.25 -2.82 2.05
N PRO A 200 -8.48 -3.39 3.01
CA PRO A 200 -7.38 -4.28 2.65
C PRO A 200 -7.93 -5.51 1.94
N GLY A 201 -7.24 -5.92 0.88
CA GLY A 201 -7.55 -7.17 0.21
C GLY A 201 -7.38 -8.38 1.12
N ASN A 202 -7.98 -9.50 0.76
CA ASN A 202 -7.76 -10.75 1.49
C ASN A 202 -6.30 -11.21 1.29
N TYR A 203 -5.69 -11.74 2.35
CA TYR A 203 -4.34 -12.26 2.32
C TYR A 203 -3.26 -11.16 2.18
N ILE A 204 -2.07 -11.49 1.69
CA ILE A 204 -0.90 -10.58 1.60
C ILE A 204 -0.97 -9.55 0.46
N PHE A 205 -2.07 -9.44 -0.25
CA PHE A 205 -2.15 -8.56 -1.42
C PHE A 205 -2.26 -7.07 -1.09
N ARG A 206 -2.79 -6.70 0.03
CA ARG A 206 -2.80 -5.34 0.64
C ARG A 206 -3.65 -5.35 1.90
#